data_1809e065c577abb1bbbc2b20d4f8e534
#
_entry.id   1809e065c577abb1bbbc2b20d4f8e534
#
_cell.length_a   1.000
_cell.length_b   1.000
_cell.length_c   1.000
_cell.angle_alpha   90.00
_cell.angle_beta   90.00
_cell.angle_gamma   90.00
#
_symmetry.space_group_name_H-M   'P 1'
#
loop_
_entity.id
_entity.type
_entity.pdbx_description
1 polymer ?
#
loop_
_entity_poly.entity_id
_entity_poly.type
_entity_poly.pdbx_seq_one_letter_code
_entity_poly.pdbx_strand_id
1 'polypeptide(L)'
;MTARRLVDAFARVPREHFLGAGPWQIAVGVDAANPYRTTPNADPAHVYHNVVVALDPARQLNNGQPTALARWIEACDIMEGETIAHVGCGVGYYTAIIAEVAGASGRVVGYEVDRELANRATEMLAQWPNVEVRCNDAFDPPAGAYDVLFVNAGITHVPPVWLGALRPGGRLIAPLTFPTPTMPHGIGAMVRIQRAADDAFAARLFSQVGIYPCSIARDPAHEVELRVLMNTTESRRVTSLVTETHERGDTCVMHLPGFCLQR
;
A
#
# COMPACT_ATOMS: atom_id res chain seq x y z
N MET A 1 10.00 -1.29 -18.61
CA MET A 1 10.49 0.11 -18.52
C MET A 1 10.22 0.75 -17.16
N THR A 2 9.22 0.31 -16.43
CA THR A 2 8.91 0.81 -15.07
C THR A 2 10.06 0.55 -14.09
N ALA A 3 10.67 -0.63 -14.16
CA ALA A 3 11.77 -0.99 -13.26
C ALA A 3 12.94 0.01 -13.27
N ARG A 4 13.37 0.51 -14.44
CA ARG A 4 14.47 1.48 -14.53
C ARG A 4 14.09 2.83 -13.91
N ARG A 5 12.89 3.36 -14.22
CA ARG A 5 12.40 4.62 -13.63
C ARG A 5 12.25 4.49 -12.11
N LEU A 6 11.82 3.33 -11.63
CA LEU A 6 11.71 3.07 -10.20
C LEU A 6 13.09 3.07 -9.52
N VAL A 7 14.10 2.44 -10.10
CA VAL A 7 15.48 2.48 -9.59
C VAL A 7 16.00 3.91 -9.56
N ASP A 8 15.79 4.67 -10.63
CA ASP A 8 16.20 6.08 -10.72
C ASP A 8 15.47 6.93 -9.67
N ALA A 9 14.18 6.67 -9.40
CA ALA A 9 13.41 7.35 -8.36
C ALA A 9 13.96 7.07 -6.95
N PHE A 10 14.28 5.81 -6.62
CA PHE A 10 14.92 5.46 -5.35
C PHE A 10 16.30 6.10 -5.18
N ALA A 11 17.04 6.31 -6.28
CA ALA A 11 18.34 6.99 -6.24
C ALA A 11 18.24 8.51 -6.07
N ARG A 12 17.13 9.13 -6.49
CA ARG A 12 16.92 10.58 -6.40
C ARG A 12 16.29 11.04 -5.11
N VAL A 13 15.37 10.23 -4.54
CA VAL A 13 14.61 10.60 -3.34
C VAL A 13 15.41 10.25 -2.09
N PRO A 14 15.94 11.23 -1.34
CA PRO A 14 16.73 10.97 -0.15
C PRO A 14 15.84 10.44 0.98
N ARG A 15 16.07 9.21 1.39
CA ARG A 15 15.24 8.53 2.40
C ARG A 15 15.29 9.25 3.75
N GLU A 16 16.48 9.68 4.17
CA GLU A 16 16.73 10.39 5.42
C GLU A 16 15.93 11.68 5.56
N HIS A 17 15.60 12.34 4.45
CA HIS A 17 14.76 13.54 4.46
C HIS A 17 13.39 13.30 5.11
N PHE A 18 12.83 12.09 4.95
CA PHE A 18 11.52 11.69 5.46
C PHE A 18 11.55 11.07 6.85
N LEU A 19 12.73 10.81 7.41
CA LEU A 19 12.90 10.08 8.67
C LEU A 19 13.14 10.99 9.89
N GLY A 20 13.32 12.30 9.65
CA GLY A 20 13.74 13.24 10.69
C GLY A 20 15.21 13.09 11.06
N ALA A 21 15.65 13.84 12.06
CA ALA A 21 17.04 13.82 12.50
C ALA A 21 17.42 12.44 13.08
N GLY A 22 18.56 11.90 12.63
CA GLY A 22 19.15 10.71 13.24
C GLY A 22 19.79 11.01 14.61
N PRO A 23 20.28 9.98 15.33
CA PRO A 23 20.27 8.57 14.95
C PRO A 23 18.88 7.95 14.93
N TRP A 24 18.67 6.98 14.04
CA TRP A 24 17.35 6.37 13.78
C TRP A 24 17.20 5.03 14.49
N GLN A 25 15.96 4.68 14.78
CA GLN A 25 15.61 3.35 15.28
C GLN A 25 15.23 2.45 14.10
N ILE A 26 15.99 1.38 13.89
CA ILE A 26 15.78 0.39 12.84
C ILE A 26 15.30 -0.93 13.44
N ALA A 27 14.34 -1.58 12.78
CA ALA A 27 13.82 -2.87 13.22
C ALA A 27 14.90 -3.96 13.10
N VAL A 28 15.05 -4.79 14.15
CA VAL A 28 16.09 -5.85 14.24
C VAL A 28 15.52 -7.25 14.28
N GLY A 29 14.24 -7.45 14.03
CA GLY A 29 13.62 -8.77 14.02
C GLY A 29 12.24 -8.79 14.66
N VAL A 30 11.80 -9.97 15.05
CA VAL A 30 10.46 -10.24 15.62
C VAL A 30 10.44 -10.25 17.14
N ASP A 31 11.46 -9.75 17.82
CA ASP A 31 11.43 -9.62 19.28
C ASP A 31 10.48 -8.49 19.68
N ALA A 32 9.30 -8.86 20.18
CA ALA A 32 8.27 -7.91 20.59
C ALA A 32 8.72 -7.03 21.79
N ALA A 33 9.69 -7.46 22.58
CA ALA A 33 10.19 -6.72 23.74
C ALA A 33 11.18 -5.61 23.35
N ASN A 34 11.98 -5.84 22.29
CA ASN A 34 12.95 -4.87 21.74
C ASN A 34 12.95 -4.90 20.22
N PRO A 35 11.89 -4.35 19.59
CA PRO A 35 11.77 -4.43 18.12
C PRO A 35 12.77 -3.56 17.36
N TYR A 36 13.45 -2.61 18.03
CA TYR A 36 14.31 -1.63 17.41
C TYR A 36 15.72 -1.57 18.01
N ARG A 37 16.67 -1.18 17.18
CA ARG A 37 18.03 -0.79 17.53
C ARG A 37 18.31 0.62 17.02
N THR A 38 18.91 1.47 17.85
CA THR A 38 19.35 2.80 17.43
C THR A 38 20.62 2.69 16.57
N THR A 39 20.69 3.44 15.47
CA THR A 39 21.90 3.54 14.64
C THR A 39 23.03 4.22 15.43
N PRO A 40 24.31 3.91 15.16
CA PRO A 40 25.45 4.46 15.92
C PRO A 40 25.56 5.99 15.85
N ASN A 41 25.11 6.57 14.75
CA ASN A 41 25.10 8.00 14.49
C ASN A 41 24.03 8.34 13.43
N ALA A 42 23.99 9.59 12.99
CA ALA A 42 23.07 10.10 11.97
C ALA A 42 23.61 9.98 10.53
N ASP A 43 24.55 9.06 10.25
CA ASP A 43 25.02 8.82 8.88
C ASP A 43 23.91 8.18 8.04
N PRO A 44 23.46 8.81 6.95
CA PRO A 44 22.41 8.26 6.08
C PRO A 44 22.70 6.85 5.54
N ALA A 45 23.96 6.43 5.47
CA ALA A 45 24.32 5.07 5.07
C ALA A 45 23.62 4.00 5.90
N HIS A 46 23.26 4.28 7.16
CA HIS A 46 22.55 3.36 8.02
C HIS A 46 21.10 3.08 7.60
N VAL A 47 20.50 3.94 6.79
CA VAL A 47 19.11 3.81 6.33
C VAL A 47 19.01 3.45 4.85
N TYR A 48 20.13 3.39 4.12
CA TYR A 48 20.18 2.94 2.71
C TYR A 48 20.36 1.43 2.57
N HIS A 49 19.92 0.68 3.55
CA HIS A 49 19.78 -0.77 3.52
C HIS A 49 18.30 -1.16 3.44
N ASN A 50 18.04 -2.45 3.25
CA ASN A 50 16.66 -2.99 3.27
C ASN A 50 16.15 -3.12 4.71
N VAL A 51 16.09 -2.02 5.44
CA VAL A 51 15.69 -1.93 6.85
C VAL A 51 14.37 -1.17 6.99
N VAL A 52 13.59 -1.56 7.99
CA VAL A 52 12.42 -0.83 8.46
C VAL A 52 12.88 0.20 9.48
N VAL A 53 12.52 1.46 9.28
CA VAL A 53 12.90 2.57 10.18
C VAL A 53 11.65 3.05 10.91
N ALA A 54 11.74 3.19 12.22
CA ALA A 54 10.64 3.69 13.03
C ALA A 54 10.37 5.17 12.75
N LEU A 55 9.09 5.51 12.58
CA LEU A 55 8.57 6.87 12.55
C LEU A 55 8.02 7.28 13.91
N ASP A 56 7.35 6.35 14.58
CA ASP A 56 6.88 6.42 15.96
C ASP A 56 7.09 5.04 16.62
N PRO A 57 8.16 4.87 17.38
CA PRO A 57 8.48 3.59 18.03
C PRO A 57 7.42 3.13 19.02
N ALA A 58 6.78 4.06 19.74
CA ALA A 58 5.77 3.73 20.76
C ALA A 58 4.52 3.12 20.13
N ARG A 59 4.16 3.57 18.94
CA ARG A 59 3.04 3.04 18.14
C ARG A 59 3.50 1.94 17.18
N GLN A 60 4.79 1.62 17.13
CA GLN A 60 5.43 0.74 16.15
C GLN A 60 5.14 1.14 14.68
N LEU A 61 4.89 2.42 14.43
CA LEU A 61 4.74 2.96 13.08
C LEU A 61 6.10 3.11 12.40
N ASN A 62 6.17 2.64 11.16
CA ASN A 62 7.43 2.49 10.45
C ASN A 62 7.35 3.03 9.02
N ASN A 63 8.52 3.43 8.50
CA ASN A 63 8.71 3.84 7.10
C ASN A 63 8.74 2.67 6.11
N GLY A 64 8.22 1.50 6.44
CA GLY A 64 8.19 0.35 5.55
C GLY A 64 9.56 -0.18 5.11
N GLN A 65 9.57 -1.39 4.55
CA GLN A 65 10.76 -2.07 4.05
C GLN A 65 10.98 -1.75 2.57
N PRO A 66 12.10 -1.13 2.15
CA PRO A 66 12.28 -0.64 0.78
C PRO A 66 12.07 -1.69 -0.31
N THR A 67 12.61 -2.90 -0.15
CA THR A 67 12.46 -3.95 -1.16
C THR A 67 11.00 -4.39 -1.34
N ALA A 68 10.23 -4.47 -0.25
CA ALA A 68 8.82 -4.84 -0.32
C ALA A 68 8.03 -3.74 -1.06
N LEU A 69 8.20 -2.47 -0.65
CA LEU A 69 7.52 -1.35 -1.27
C LEU A 69 7.92 -1.17 -2.74
N ALA A 70 9.20 -1.34 -3.08
CA ALA A 70 9.66 -1.30 -4.47
C ALA A 70 8.93 -2.33 -5.34
N ARG A 71 8.79 -3.58 -4.87
CA ARG A 71 8.07 -4.63 -5.59
C ARG A 71 6.57 -4.33 -5.74
N TRP A 72 5.95 -3.72 -4.73
CA TRP A 72 4.53 -3.36 -4.78
C TRP A 72 4.28 -2.16 -5.69
N ILE A 73 5.16 -1.14 -5.65
CA ILE A 73 5.10 0.00 -6.57
C ILE A 73 5.37 -0.45 -8.01
N GLU A 74 6.32 -1.37 -8.23
CA GLU A 74 6.55 -1.96 -9.56
C GLU A 74 5.31 -2.69 -10.08
N ALA A 75 4.58 -3.41 -9.20
CA ALA A 75 3.33 -4.09 -9.58
C ALA A 75 2.20 -3.11 -9.96
N CYS A 76 2.29 -1.83 -9.58
CA CYS A 76 1.38 -0.80 -10.04
C CYS A 76 1.56 -0.49 -11.54
N ASP A 77 2.70 -0.80 -12.13
CA ASP A 77 3.04 -0.52 -13.54
C ASP A 77 2.73 0.92 -13.95
N ILE A 78 3.21 1.87 -13.12
CA ILE A 78 2.92 3.30 -13.28
C ILE A 78 3.52 3.82 -14.58
N MET A 79 2.69 4.45 -15.40
CA MET A 79 3.11 5.13 -16.62
C MET A 79 3.32 6.62 -16.37
N GLU A 80 4.14 7.25 -17.20
CA GLU A 80 4.34 8.70 -17.16
C GLU A 80 3.03 9.44 -17.47
N GLY A 81 2.73 10.48 -16.69
CA GLY A 81 1.52 11.29 -16.86
C GLY A 81 0.27 10.75 -16.15
N GLU A 82 0.35 9.58 -15.51
CA GLU A 82 -0.81 9.00 -14.80
C GLU A 82 -1.17 9.76 -13.52
N THR A 83 -2.43 9.62 -13.12
CA THR A 83 -2.98 10.12 -11.86
C THR A 83 -3.07 8.99 -10.84
N ILE A 84 -2.36 9.14 -9.73
CA ILE A 84 -2.19 8.09 -8.71
C ILE A 84 -2.79 8.55 -7.37
N ALA A 85 -3.55 7.69 -6.70
CA ALA A 85 -3.86 7.81 -5.28
C ALA A 85 -2.93 6.90 -4.47
N HIS A 86 -2.29 7.44 -3.43
CA HIS A 86 -1.51 6.67 -2.45
C HIS A 86 -2.19 6.75 -1.08
N VAL A 87 -2.86 5.69 -0.67
CA VAL A 87 -3.61 5.60 0.59
C VAL A 87 -2.72 5.04 1.69
N GLY A 88 -2.65 5.74 2.83
CA GLY A 88 -1.70 5.45 3.90
C GLY A 88 -0.29 5.92 3.53
N CYS A 89 -0.17 7.18 3.11
CA CYS A 89 1.11 7.70 2.60
C CYS A 89 2.17 7.93 3.70
N GLY A 90 1.77 7.90 4.97
CA GLY A 90 2.66 8.15 6.09
C GLY A 90 3.32 9.52 5.99
N VAL A 91 4.64 9.57 6.13
CA VAL A 91 5.43 10.80 5.97
C VAL A 91 5.78 11.13 4.50
N GLY A 92 5.29 10.36 3.53
CA GLY A 92 5.40 10.71 2.12
C GLY A 92 6.61 10.15 1.35
N TYR A 93 7.50 9.37 1.94
CA TYR A 93 8.70 8.86 1.25
C TYR A 93 8.35 8.11 -0.04
N TYR A 94 7.45 7.12 0.05
CA TYR A 94 7.05 6.37 -1.14
C TYR A 94 6.12 7.17 -2.07
N THR A 95 5.44 8.19 -1.56
CA THR A 95 4.70 9.15 -2.39
C THR A 95 5.63 9.94 -3.30
N ALA A 96 6.78 10.39 -2.77
CA ALA A 96 7.82 11.04 -3.56
C ALA A 96 8.39 10.11 -4.64
N ILE A 97 8.66 8.85 -4.30
CA ILE A 97 9.12 7.83 -5.27
C ILE A 97 8.08 7.61 -6.37
N ILE A 98 6.80 7.49 -6.01
CA ILE A 98 5.70 7.36 -6.96
C ILE A 98 5.63 8.60 -7.87
N ALA A 99 5.79 9.80 -7.32
CA ALA A 99 5.79 11.05 -8.09
C ALA A 99 6.94 11.13 -9.11
N GLU A 100 8.15 10.69 -8.72
CA GLU A 100 9.29 10.58 -9.64
C GLU A 100 9.01 9.59 -10.78
N VAL A 101 8.36 8.44 -10.46
CA VAL A 101 7.99 7.45 -11.48
C VAL A 101 6.90 7.98 -12.42
N ALA A 102 5.91 8.69 -11.90
CA ALA A 102 4.84 9.30 -12.70
C ALA A 102 5.33 10.46 -13.57
N GLY A 103 6.46 11.06 -13.21
CA GLY A 103 7.04 12.19 -13.93
C GLY A 103 6.30 13.51 -13.70
N ALA A 104 6.82 14.60 -14.26
CA ALA A 104 6.29 15.95 -14.04
C ALA A 104 4.87 16.17 -14.59
N SER A 105 4.44 15.40 -15.58
CA SER A 105 3.07 15.42 -16.14
C SER A 105 2.08 14.56 -15.36
N GLY A 106 2.56 13.67 -14.46
CA GLY A 106 1.72 12.87 -13.60
C GLY A 106 1.21 13.65 -12.40
N ARG A 107 0.22 13.11 -11.70
CA ARG A 107 -0.33 13.68 -10.46
C ARG A 107 -0.42 12.60 -9.38
N VAL A 108 0.02 12.92 -8.18
CA VAL A 108 -0.09 12.01 -7.04
C VAL A 108 -0.89 12.68 -5.92
N VAL A 109 -1.89 11.97 -5.40
CA VAL A 109 -2.64 12.40 -4.22
C VAL A 109 -2.34 11.40 -3.10
N GLY A 110 -1.60 11.85 -2.08
CA GLY A 110 -1.36 11.10 -0.86
C GLY A 110 -2.51 11.30 0.14
N TYR A 111 -3.01 10.20 0.69
CA TYR A 111 -4.05 10.21 1.73
C TYR A 111 -3.48 9.64 3.02
N GLU A 112 -3.62 10.39 4.12
CA GLU A 112 -3.18 9.95 5.43
C GLU A 112 -4.23 10.36 6.48
N VAL A 113 -4.60 9.41 7.34
CA VAL A 113 -5.60 9.65 8.38
C VAL A 113 -4.99 10.29 9.62
N ASP A 114 -3.74 9.98 9.91
CA ASP A 114 -2.99 10.56 11.02
C ASP A 114 -2.57 11.99 10.66
N ARG A 115 -3.11 12.97 11.40
CA ARG A 115 -2.87 14.40 11.13
C ARG A 115 -1.40 14.79 11.27
N GLU A 116 -0.67 14.19 12.20
CA GLU A 116 0.74 14.50 12.40
C GLU A 116 1.57 14.00 11.22
N LEU A 117 1.33 12.76 10.79
CA LEU A 117 1.99 12.19 9.60
C LEU A 117 1.62 12.95 8.34
N ALA A 118 0.34 13.33 8.17
CA ALA A 118 -0.12 14.12 7.02
C ALA A 118 0.56 15.51 6.95
N ASN A 119 0.70 16.19 8.08
CA ASN A 119 1.40 17.47 8.14
C ASN A 119 2.88 17.31 7.76
N ARG A 120 3.56 16.32 8.34
CA ARG A 120 4.95 16.00 7.98
C ARG A 120 5.08 15.66 6.49
N ALA A 121 4.16 14.85 5.95
CA ALA A 121 4.16 14.53 4.52
C ALA A 121 4.02 15.78 3.65
N THR A 122 3.13 16.70 4.03
CA THR A 122 2.93 17.98 3.32
C THR A 122 4.21 18.81 3.28
N GLU A 123 4.91 18.92 4.40
CA GLU A 123 6.19 19.64 4.49
C GLU A 123 7.29 18.96 3.66
N MET A 124 7.46 17.65 3.82
CA MET A 124 8.51 16.89 3.14
C MET A 124 8.30 16.81 1.63
N LEU A 125 7.04 16.82 1.17
CA LEU A 125 6.68 16.73 -0.25
C LEU A 125 6.59 18.09 -0.96
N ALA A 126 6.84 19.19 -0.30
CA ALA A 126 6.73 20.55 -0.87
C ALA A 126 7.58 20.77 -2.14
N GLN A 127 8.65 20.01 -2.33
CA GLN A 127 9.50 20.09 -3.52
C GLN A 127 8.95 19.31 -4.74
N TRP A 128 7.85 18.53 -4.58
CA TRP A 128 7.17 17.82 -5.67
C TRP A 128 5.84 18.54 -6.00
N PRO A 129 5.82 19.48 -6.96
CA PRO A 129 4.64 20.29 -7.26
C PRO A 129 3.46 19.50 -7.82
N ASN A 130 3.69 18.28 -8.29
CA ASN A 130 2.69 17.34 -8.78
C ASN A 130 2.10 16.44 -7.68
N VAL A 131 2.46 16.67 -6.41
CA VAL A 131 1.95 15.93 -5.25
C VAL A 131 1.02 16.80 -4.42
N GLU A 132 -0.12 16.25 -4.04
CA GLU A 132 -1.06 16.80 -3.08
C GLU A 132 -1.20 15.83 -1.89
N VAL A 133 -1.18 16.33 -0.65
CA VAL A 133 -1.44 15.51 0.54
C VAL A 133 -2.80 15.89 1.13
N ARG A 134 -3.62 14.90 1.43
CA ARG A 134 -4.93 15.04 2.06
C ARG A 134 -4.97 14.29 3.38
N CYS A 135 -5.30 15.01 4.45
CA CYS A 135 -5.55 14.41 5.77
C CYS A 135 -6.97 13.88 5.82
N ASN A 136 -7.21 12.72 5.26
CA ASN A 136 -8.48 12.00 5.34
C ASN A 136 -8.29 10.52 5.03
N ASP A 137 -9.37 9.75 5.09
CA ASP A 137 -9.36 8.30 4.91
C ASP A 137 -9.48 7.83 3.44
N ALA A 138 -9.51 8.72 2.47
CA ALA A 138 -9.67 8.40 1.05
C ALA A 138 -10.95 7.59 0.70
N PHE A 139 -11.96 7.60 1.57
CA PHE A 139 -13.18 6.82 1.39
C PHE A 139 -14.11 7.36 0.32
N ASP A 140 -13.91 8.59 -0.10
CA ASP A 140 -14.76 9.28 -1.07
C ASP A 140 -13.95 9.85 -2.25
N PRO A 141 -13.20 9.02 -3.00
CA PRO A 141 -12.53 9.46 -4.22
C PRO A 141 -13.56 9.60 -5.34
N PRO A 142 -13.44 10.64 -6.20
CA PRO A 142 -14.31 10.78 -7.38
C PRO A 142 -14.23 9.55 -8.29
N ALA A 143 -15.37 9.13 -8.85
CA ALA A 143 -15.41 8.03 -9.82
C ALA A 143 -14.52 8.32 -11.03
N GLY A 144 -13.76 7.31 -11.50
CA GLY A 144 -12.87 7.43 -12.66
C GLY A 144 -11.76 8.48 -12.52
N ALA A 145 -11.36 8.82 -11.28
CA ALA A 145 -10.36 9.84 -11.01
C ALA A 145 -8.92 9.36 -11.20
N TYR A 146 -8.66 8.04 -11.03
CA TYR A 146 -7.31 7.50 -10.90
C TYR A 146 -6.99 6.41 -11.92
N ASP A 147 -5.77 6.46 -12.45
CA ASP A 147 -5.17 5.38 -13.23
C ASP A 147 -4.60 4.30 -12.32
N VAL A 148 -4.08 4.71 -11.13
CA VAL A 148 -3.53 3.80 -10.11
C VAL A 148 -4.06 4.19 -8.73
N LEU A 149 -4.44 3.17 -7.96
CA LEU A 149 -4.73 3.29 -6.55
C LEU A 149 -3.80 2.33 -5.80
N PHE A 150 -2.83 2.90 -5.07
CA PHE A 150 -1.87 2.16 -4.26
C PHE A 150 -2.21 2.31 -2.78
N VAL A 151 -2.47 1.19 -2.10
CA VAL A 151 -2.87 1.18 -0.69
C VAL A 151 -1.72 0.62 0.14
N ASN A 152 -1.27 1.38 1.13
CA ASN A 152 -0.20 1.03 2.05
C ASN A 152 -0.70 0.88 3.49
N ALA A 153 -1.92 0.36 3.65
CA ALA A 153 -2.53 0.02 4.93
C ALA A 153 -3.39 -1.25 4.76
N GLY A 154 -3.36 -2.16 5.75
CA GLY A 154 -4.00 -3.48 5.67
C GLY A 154 -5.52 -3.40 5.70
N ILE A 155 -6.17 -3.89 4.66
CA ILE A 155 -7.63 -3.96 4.52
C ILE A 155 -8.12 -5.41 4.52
N THR A 156 -9.41 -5.64 4.71
CA THR A 156 -10.01 -6.98 4.57
C THR A 156 -10.73 -7.17 3.24
N HIS A 157 -11.11 -6.07 2.60
CA HIS A 157 -11.78 -6.03 1.30
C HIS A 157 -11.50 -4.67 0.65
N VAL A 158 -11.67 -4.58 -0.66
CA VAL A 158 -11.59 -3.31 -1.38
C VAL A 158 -12.97 -2.66 -1.38
N PRO A 159 -13.13 -1.45 -0.83
CA PRO A 159 -14.40 -0.74 -0.88
C PRO A 159 -14.87 -0.51 -2.33
N PRO A 160 -16.17 -0.67 -2.62
CA PRO A 160 -16.69 -0.45 -3.98
C PRO A 160 -16.37 0.94 -4.55
N VAL A 161 -16.35 1.97 -3.71
CA VAL A 161 -15.99 3.34 -4.11
C VAL A 161 -14.55 3.45 -4.64
N TRP A 162 -13.62 2.63 -4.15
CA TRP A 162 -12.25 2.59 -4.66
C TRP A 162 -12.16 1.91 -6.03
N LEU A 163 -12.95 0.85 -6.25
CA LEU A 163 -13.06 0.21 -7.56
C LEU A 163 -13.68 1.16 -8.58
N GLY A 164 -14.74 1.89 -8.19
CA GLY A 164 -15.37 2.92 -9.01
C GLY A 164 -14.48 4.12 -9.31
N ALA A 165 -13.48 4.40 -8.46
CA ALA A 165 -12.51 5.47 -8.68
C ALA A 165 -11.47 5.14 -9.76
N LEU A 166 -11.30 3.88 -10.13
CA LEU A 166 -10.39 3.48 -11.20
C LEU A 166 -10.98 3.85 -12.57
N ARG A 167 -10.15 4.38 -13.44
CA ARG A 167 -10.44 4.51 -14.88
C ARG A 167 -10.49 3.13 -15.54
N PRO A 168 -11.13 2.97 -16.71
CA PRO A 168 -10.93 1.77 -17.53
C PRO A 168 -9.44 1.51 -17.77
N GLY A 169 -8.98 0.29 -17.54
CA GLY A 169 -7.56 -0.08 -17.54
C GLY A 169 -6.80 0.26 -16.26
N GLY A 170 -7.43 0.98 -15.33
CA GLY A 170 -6.82 1.36 -14.05
C GLY A 170 -6.51 0.17 -13.15
N ARG A 171 -5.54 0.36 -12.23
CA ARG A 171 -5.02 -0.70 -11.36
C ARG A 171 -5.11 -0.30 -9.90
N LEU A 172 -5.50 -1.25 -9.06
CA LEU A 172 -5.47 -1.13 -7.62
C LEU A 172 -4.52 -2.18 -7.04
N ILE A 173 -3.61 -1.76 -6.18
CA ILE A 173 -2.73 -2.64 -5.41
C ILE A 173 -2.98 -2.38 -3.92
N ALA A 174 -3.36 -3.44 -3.19
CA ALA A 174 -3.72 -3.32 -1.78
C ALA A 174 -3.33 -4.56 -0.98
N PRO A 175 -3.02 -4.43 0.32
CA PRO A 175 -2.75 -5.54 1.21
C PRO A 175 -4.05 -6.07 1.84
N LEU A 176 -4.47 -7.25 1.44
CA LEU A 176 -5.54 -8.00 2.13
C LEU A 176 -4.94 -8.69 3.35
N THR A 177 -5.37 -8.30 4.56
CA THR A 177 -4.77 -8.76 5.81
C THR A 177 -5.80 -9.12 6.87
N PHE A 178 -5.41 -10.03 7.76
CA PHE A 178 -6.11 -10.36 8.99
C PHE A 178 -5.17 -10.21 10.20
N PRO A 179 -5.70 -9.93 11.40
CA PRO A 179 -4.88 -9.72 12.59
C PRO A 179 -4.23 -11.01 13.07
N THR A 180 -3.09 -10.87 13.75
CA THR A 180 -2.42 -11.94 14.47
C THR A 180 -2.35 -11.61 15.97
N PRO A 181 -2.41 -12.61 16.85
CA PRO A 181 -2.34 -12.36 18.30
C PRO A 181 -1.01 -11.78 18.79
N THR A 182 0.05 -11.98 18.02
CA THR A 182 1.44 -11.73 18.47
C THR A 182 2.07 -10.46 17.88
N MET A 183 1.43 -9.82 16.90
CA MET A 183 1.99 -8.65 16.23
C MET A 183 0.95 -7.52 16.09
N PRO A 184 1.35 -6.25 16.18
CA PRO A 184 0.45 -5.11 16.03
C PRO A 184 -0.03 -4.90 14.59
N HIS A 185 0.63 -5.56 13.64
CA HIS A 185 0.28 -5.50 12.21
C HIS A 185 -0.40 -6.78 11.75
N GLY A 186 -1.30 -6.63 10.78
CA GLY A 186 -1.94 -7.76 10.11
C GLY A 186 -0.99 -8.44 9.12
N ILE A 187 -1.24 -9.73 8.87
CA ILE A 187 -0.54 -10.51 7.84
C ILE A 187 -1.52 -10.92 6.74
N GLY A 188 -1.00 -11.17 5.54
CA GLY A 188 -1.81 -11.62 4.42
C GLY A 188 -1.06 -11.55 3.09
N ALA A 189 -1.73 -11.10 2.04
CA ALA A 189 -1.14 -10.98 0.71
C ALA A 189 -1.54 -9.67 0.02
N MET A 190 -0.65 -9.18 -0.84
CA MET A 190 -0.95 -8.10 -1.76
C MET A 190 -1.86 -8.61 -2.87
N VAL A 191 -2.95 -7.91 -3.12
CA VAL A 191 -3.82 -8.10 -4.28
C VAL A 191 -3.53 -7.02 -5.33
N ARG A 192 -3.45 -7.42 -6.60
CA ARG A 192 -3.53 -6.52 -7.74
C ARG A 192 -4.86 -6.74 -8.44
N ILE A 193 -5.63 -5.69 -8.56
CA ILE A 193 -6.90 -5.66 -9.28
C ILE A 193 -6.73 -4.71 -10.47
N GLN A 194 -7.27 -5.10 -11.63
CA GLN A 194 -7.27 -4.26 -12.82
C GLN A 194 -8.68 -4.19 -13.40
N ARG A 195 -9.20 -2.97 -13.58
CA ARG A 195 -10.48 -2.73 -14.23
C ARG A 195 -10.32 -2.89 -15.74
N ALA A 196 -11.08 -3.78 -16.33
CA ALA A 196 -11.14 -3.94 -17.78
C ALA A 196 -12.07 -2.87 -18.43
N ALA A 197 -12.09 -2.81 -19.75
CA ALA A 197 -12.92 -1.84 -20.48
C ALA A 197 -14.43 -2.12 -20.37
N ASP A 198 -14.81 -3.37 -20.09
CA ASP A 198 -16.17 -3.85 -19.87
C ASP A 198 -16.59 -3.84 -18.39
N ASP A 199 -15.84 -3.12 -17.56
CA ASP A 199 -16.03 -3.02 -16.11
C ASP A 199 -15.78 -4.32 -15.31
N ALA A 200 -15.32 -5.38 -15.94
CA ALA A 200 -14.84 -6.57 -15.24
C ALA A 200 -13.52 -6.28 -14.50
N PHE A 201 -13.25 -7.05 -13.45
CA PHE A 201 -12.03 -6.92 -12.65
C PHE A 201 -11.20 -8.20 -12.72
N ALA A 202 -10.04 -8.13 -13.38
CA ALA A 202 -9.00 -9.13 -13.21
C ALA A 202 -8.34 -8.95 -11.85
N ALA A 203 -8.07 -10.04 -11.13
CA ALA A 203 -7.45 -9.99 -9.82
C ALA A 203 -6.40 -11.08 -9.65
N ARG A 204 -5.33 -10.79 -8.88
CA ARG A 204 -4.34 -11.80 -8.49
C ARG A 204 -3.71 -11.46 -7.15
N LEU A 205 -3.38 -12.46 -6.38
CA LEU A 205 -2.53 -12.33 -5.19
C LEU A 205 -1.07 -12.61 -5.58
N PHE A 206 -0.11 -11.82 -5.11
CA PHE A 206 1.25 -11.91 -5.65
C PHE A 206 2.42 -11.80 -4.66
N SER A 207 2.19 -11.34 -3.44
CA SER A 207 3.25 -11.14 -2.43
C SER A 207 2.67 -11.32 -1.04
N GLN A 208 3.42 -11.95 -0.16
CA GLN A 208 3.07 -11.91 1.26
C GLN A 208 3.31 -10.50 1.81
N VAL A 209 2.55 -10.12 2.82
CA VAL A 209 2.61 -8.81 3.46
C VAL A 209 2.37 -8.92 4.97
N GLY A 210 3.14 -8.11 5.73
CA GLY A 210 2.84 -7.74 7.10
C GLY A 210 2.77 -6.22 7.15
N ILE A 211 1.63 -5.65 7.53
CA ILE A 211 1.43 -4.20 7.48
C ILE A 211 0.42 -3.74 8.53
N TYR A 212 0.52 -2.48 8.91
CA TYR A 212 -0.41 -1.82 9.83
C TYR A 212 -1.85 -1.88 9.29
N PRO A 213 -2.84 -2.19 10.15
CA PRO A 213 -4.23 -2.24 9.70
C PRO A 213 -4.72 -0.84 9.32
N CYS A 214 -5.50 -0.75 8.27
CA CYS A 214 -6.29 0.42 7.94
C CYS A 214 -7.32 0.66 9.05
N SER A 215 -7.62 1.92 9.39
CA SER A 215 -8.68 2.28 10.35
C SER A 215 -10.09 2.02 9.81
N ILE A 216 -10.20 1.86 8.51
CA ILE A 216 -11.41 1.66 7.71
C ILE A 216 -11.22 0.43 6.81
N ALA A 217 -12.23 0.03 6.05
CA ALA A 217 -12.19 -1.13 5.14
C ALA A 217 -11.81 -2.44 5.88
N ARG A 218 -12.32 -2.60 7.10
CA ARG A 218 -12.14 -3.81 7.90
C ARG A 218 -13.48 -4.37 8.34
N ASP A 219 -13.62 -5.69 8.16
CA ASP A 219 -14.79 -6.45 8.57
C ASP A 219 -14.31 -7.78 9.19
N PRO A 220 -14.69 -8.09 10.43
CA PRO A 220 -14.31 -9.34 11.09
C PRO A 220 -14.74 -10.61 10.33
N ALA A 221 -15.87 -10.58 9.63
CA ALA A 221 -16.32 -11.72 8.83
C ALA A 221 -15.35 -11.97 7.65
N HIS A 222 -14.85 -10.92 7.04
CA HIS A 222 -13.85 -10.99 5.96
C HIS A 222 -12.49 -11.50 6.47
N GLU A 223 -12.12 -11.20 7.71
CA GLU A 223 -10.87 -11.70 8.31
C GLU A 223 -10.84 -13.23 8.41
N VAL A 224 -11.99 -13.86 8.71
CA VAL A 224 -12.12 -15.31 8.76
C VAL A 224 -11.87 -15.93 7.38
N GLU A 225 -12.55 -15.42 6.36
CA GLU A 225 -12.40 -15.92 4.98
C GLU A 225 -10.98 -15.69 4.45
N LEU A 226 -10.37 -14.55 4.73
CA LEU A 226 -8.96 -14.25 4.37
C LEU A 226 -7.99 -15.23 5.03
N ARG A 227 -8.21 -15.56 6.30
CA ARG A 227 -7.37 -16.53 7.03
C ARG A 227 -7.47 -17.92 6.38
N VAL A 228 -8.67 -18.33 5.98
CA VAL A 228 -8.85 -19.60 5.26
C VAL A 228 -8.12 -19.55 3.92
N LEU A 229 -8.33 -18.51 3.13
CA LEU A 229 -7.71 -18.34 1.81
C LEU A 229 -6.18 -18.39 1.90
N MET A 230 -5.57 -17.68 2.86
CA MET A 230 -4.11 -17.60 3.00
C MET A 230 -3.47 -18.92 3.47
N ASN A 231 -4.24 -19.80 4.11
CA ASN A 231 -3.77 -21.12 4.56
C ASN A 231 -3.95 -22.23 3.50
N THR A 232 -4.42 -21.87 2.30
CA THR A 232 -4.64 -22.82 1.20
C THR A 232 -3.82 -22.46 -0.01
N THR A 233 -3.70 -23.37 -0.97
CA THR A 233 -3.07 -23.10 -2.28
C THR A 233 -3.99 -22.32 -3.23
N GLU A 234 -5.27 -22.16 -2.88
CA GLU A 234 -6.27 -21.49 -3.70
C GLU A 234 -5.97 -20.01 -3.92
N SER A 235 -5.25 -19.37 -2.96
CA SER A 235 -4.78 -17.99 -3.11
C SER A 235 -3.98 -17.74 -4.41
N ARG A 236 -3.27 -18.77 -4.91
CA ARG A 236 -2.49 -18.71 -6.16
C ARG A 236 -3.34 -18.84 -7.43
N ARG A 237 -4.60 -19.22 -7.28
CA ARG A 237 -5.52 -19.50 -8.40
C ARG A 237 -6.48 -18.35 -8.66
N VAL A 238 -6.41 -17.28 -7.86
CA VAL A 238 -7.24 -16.09 -8.03
C VAL A 238 -6.93 -15.42 -9.37
N THR A 239 -7.96 -15.23 -10.20
CA THR A 239 -7.87 -14.61 -11.53
C THR A 239 -8.79 -13.41 -11.70
N SER A 240 -9.90 -13.35 -10.90
CA SER A 240 -10.90 -12.28 -11.02
C SER A 240 -11.51 -11.88 -9.68
N LEU A 241 -12.09 -10.69 -9.67
CA LEU A 241 -12.94 -10.17 -8.59
C LEU A 241 -14.33 -9.93 -9.14
N VAL A 242 -15.34 -10.48 -8.48
CA VAL A 242 -16.75 -10.23 -8.73
C VAL A 242 -17.33 -9.38 -7.59
N THR A 243 -17.97 -8.28 -7.93
CA THR A 243 -18.57 -7.34 -6.98
C THR A 243 -20.08 -7.48 -6.88
N GLU A 244 -20.69 -8.15 -7.82
CA GLU A 244 -22.13 -8.44 -7.81
C GLU A 244 -22.46 -9.54 -6.79
N THR A 245 -23.62 -9.40 -6.13
CA THR A 245 -24.10 -10.43 -5.21
C THR A 245 -24.55 -11.65 -6.02
N HIS A 246 -24.01 -12.81 -5.67
CA HIS A 246 -24.34 -14.09 -6.30
C HIS A 246 -24.26 -15.22 -5.25
N GLU A 247 -24.78 -16.38 -5.57
CA GLU A 247 -24.59 -17.56 -4.74
C GLU A 247 -23.16 -18.11 -4.85
N ARG A 248 -22.62 -18.66 -3.75
CA ARG A 248 -21.27 -19.25 -3.75
C ARG A 248 -21.21 -20.42 -4.72
N GLY A 249 -20.40 -20.31 -5.76
CA GLY A 249 -20.15 -21.36 -6.75
C GLY A 249 -18.76 -21.99 -6.59
N ASP A 250 -18.48 -23.01 -7.40
CA ASP A 250 -17.20 -23.77 -7.37
C ASP A 250 -15.99 -22.92 -7.74
N THR A 251 -16.19 -21.80 -8.44
CA THR A 251 -15.12 -20.86 -8.80
C THR A 251 -14.76 -19.90 -7.68
N CYS A 252 -15.62 -19.74 -6.65
CA CYS A 252 -15.41 -18.82 -5.55
C CYS A 252 -14.30 -19.32 -4.61
N VAL A 253 -13.20 -18.61 -4.57
CA VAL A 253 -12.05 -18.89 -3.70
C VAL A 253 -12.20 -18.18 -2.35
N MET A 254 -12.69 -16.94 -2.37
CA MET A 254 -13.15 -16.16 -1.22
C MET A 254 -14.47 -15.53 -1.60
N HIS A 255 -15.53 -15.77 -0.82
CA HIS A 255 -16.88 -15.35 -1.19
C HIS A 255 -17.55 -14.55 -0.08
N LEU A 256 -17.76 -13.29 -0.36
CA LEU A 256 -18.42 -12.33 0.53
C LEU A 256 -19.34 -11.43 -0.30
N PRO A 257 -20.40 -10.88 0.28
CA PRO A 257 -21.27 -9.93 -0.42
C PRO A 257 -20.48 -8.74 -0.97
N GLY A 258 -20.55 -8.51 -2.28
CA GLY A 258 -19.86 -7.40 -2.94
C GLY A 258 -18.34 -7.54 -3.06
N PHE A 259 -17.74 -8.67 -2.62
CA PHE A 259 -16.31 -8.94 -2.78
C PHE A 259 -16.04 -10.44 -2.87
N CYS A 260 -16.02 -10.97 -4.07
CA CYS A 260 -15.76 -12.39 -4.33
C CYS A 260 -14.54 -12.56 -5.23
N LEU A 261 -13.46 -13.17 -4.69
CA LEU A 261 -12.30 -13.57 -5.48
C LEU A 261 -12.58 -14.95 -6.10
N GLN A 262 -12.35 -15.06 -7.40
CA GLN A 262 -12.61 -16.27 -8.19
C GLN A 262 -11.36 -16.75 -8.93
N ARG A 263 -11.35 -18.06 -9.23
CA ARG A 263 -10.35 -18.75 -10.07
C ARG A 263 -10.83 -18.91 -11.50
#